data_36b5488e693f39f37fdbbd69c8c10b47
#
_entry.id   36b5488e693f39f37fdbbd69c8c10b47
#
_cell.length_a   1.000
_cell.length_b   1.000
_cell.length_c   1.000
_cell.angle_alpha   90.00
_cell.angle_beta   90.00
_cell.angle_gamma   90.00
#
_symmetry.space_group_name_H-M   'P 1'
#
loop_
_entity.id
_entity.type
_entity.pdbx_description
1 polymer ?
#
loop_
_entity_poly.entity_id
_entity_poly.type
_entity_poly.pdbx_seq_one_letter_code
_entity_poly.pdbx_strand_id
1 'polypeptide(L)'
;DGVTASLSHLTDPTAFMPHGITGFFAGFQIAIFSFTGIELLGTMTAETRDPQRILPKAINALPLRIIIFYLLSMVVIIAVASWPGVSAETSPFVTLFAKAGLPAAAAVINFVALTSAMSSANSGVFSSTRMLYGLSVEKHAHWQFRILSRNTRIPVRSLLFSCFCMLIGTLLLFLVPNVMTLFTIVSTLAAIMVVFSWGMILVAYLVYRRQRPDLHAGSIFKMPAGVVMSWVSLLFFAFAIFIMIFDPDTLLALLASPLWFIALWGFWKLKQRREGQLTLDNQSA
;
A
#
# COMPACT_ATOMS: atom_id res chain seq x y z
N ASP A 1 24.72 -7.87 -31.16
CA ASP A 1 24.09 -9.09 -30.65
C ASP A 1 22.63 -8.79 -30.38
N GLY A 2 21.76 -9.27 -31.30
CA GLY A 2 20.33 -9.02 -31.21
C GLY A 2 19.72 -9.73 -30.00
N VAL A 3 19.01 -9.00 -29.17
CA VAL A 3 18.24 -9.58 -28.08
C VAL A 3 17.13 -10.46 -28.69
N THR A 4 17.35 -11.77 -28.65
CA THR A 4 16.29 -12.72 -29.04
C THR A 4 15.32 -12.85 -27.88
N ALA A 5 14.18 -12.15 -27.97
CA ALA A 5 13.08 -12.38 -27.05
C ALA A 5 12.65 -13.86 -27.14
N SER A 6 12.74 -14.58 -26.04
CA SER A 6 12.40 -15.99 -26.00
C SER A 6 11.51 -16.34 -24.81
N LEU A 7 10.42 -17.03 -25.09
CA LEU A 7 9.57 -17.58 -24.04
C LEU A 7 10.28 -18.73 -23.27
N SER A 8 11.41 -19.24 -23.79
CA SER A 8 12.23 -20.22 -23.06
C SER A 8 12.77 -19.67 -21.74
N HIS A 9 13.00 -18.35 -21.64
CA HIS A 9 13.40 -17.71 -20.38
C HIS A 9 12.37 -17.87 -19.24
N LEU A 10 11.11 -18.09 -19.58
CA LEU A 10 10.03 -18.34 -18.61
C LEU A 10 9.97 -19.80 -18.14
N THR A 11 10.48 -20.72 -18.95
CA THR A 11 10.38 -22.17 -18.72
C THR A 11 11.72 -22.80 -18.31
N ASP A 12 12.81 -22.07 -18.42
CA ASP A 12 14.12 -22.53 -17.97
C ASP A 12 14.12 -22.71 -16.45
N PRO A 13 14.38 -23.94 -15.94
CA PRO A 13 14.41 -24.21 -14.50
C PRO A 13 15.42 -23.35 -13.74
N THR A 14 16.51 -22.96 -14.37
CA THR A 14 17.56 -22.10 -13.77
C THR A 14 17.13 -20.63 -13.72
N ALA A 15 16.25 -20.20 -14.61
CA ALA A 15 15.70 -18.84 -14.66
C ALA A 15 14.40 -18.69 -13.85
N PHE A 16 13.63 -19.76 -13.68
CA PHE A 16 12.33 -19.73 -12.99
C PHE A 16 12.47 -19.52 -11.47
N MET A 17 13.47 -20.15 -10.85
CA MET A 17 13.75 -20.03 -9.41
C MET A 17 15.26 -19.95 -9.16
N PRO A 18 15.96 -18.91 -9.58
CA PRO A 18 17.43 -18.83 -9.52
C PRO A 18 17.97 -18.86 -8.08
N HIS A 19 17.19 -18.40 -7.12
CA HIS A 19 17.53 -18.44 -5.69
C HIS A 19 16.71 -19.49 -4.92
N GLY A 20 16.14 -20.46 -5.63
CA GLY A 20 15.34 -21.52 -5.04
C GLY A 20 14.07 -21.02 -4.36
N ILE A 21 13.52 -21.85 -3.46
CA ILE A 21 12.26 -21.58 -2.77
C ILE A 21 12.35 -20.38 -1.81
N THR A 22 13.53 -20.14 -1.25
CA THR A 22 13.76 -18.98 -0.35
C THR A 22 13.67 -17.65 -1.10
N GLY A 23 14.29 -17.58 -2.29
CA GLY A 23 14.17 -16.39 -3.14
C GLY A 23 12.75 -16.15 -3.65
N PHE A 24 12.01 -17.22 -3.94
CA PHE A 24 10.59 -17.10 -4.29
C PHE A 24 9.78 -16.44 -3.16
N PHE A 25 10.00 -16.86 -1.94
CA PHE A 25 9.29 -16.30 -0.80
C PHE A 25 9.75 -14.88 -0.43
N ALA A 26 11.04 -14.55 -0.59
CA ALA A 26 11.55 -13.21 -0.38
C ALA A 26 10.85 -12.16 -1.26
N GLY A 27 10.38 -12.56 -2.46
CA GLY A 27 9.60 -11.69 -3.34
C GLY A 27 8.19 -11.33 -2.84
N PHE A 28 7.63 -12.04 -1.85
CA PHE A 28 6.26 -11.78 -1.38
C PHE A 28 6.07 -10.39 -0.79
N GLN A 29 7.07 -9.86 -0.08
CA GLN A 29 7.03 -8.52 0.48
C GLN A 29 6.81 -7.46 -0.61
N ILE A 30 7.63 -7.51 -1.66
CA ILE A 30 7.53 -6.53 -2.75
C ILE A 30 6.27 -6.76 -3.60
N ALA A 31 5.83 -8.03 -3.73
CA ALA A 31 4.57 -8.35 -4.39
C ALA A 31 3.39 -7.74 -3.63
N ILE A 32 3.32 -7.89 -2.30
CA ILE A 32 2.27 -7.26 -1.48
C ILE A 32 2.33 -5.74 -1.61
N PHE A 33 3.53 -5.14 -1.54
CA PHE A 33 3.71 -3.71 -1.71
C PHE A 33 3.20 -3.23 -3.08
N SER A 34 3.37 -4.00 -4.14
CA SER A 34 2.90 -3.62 -5.48
C SER A 34 1.37 -3.57 -5.62
N PHE A 35 0.64 -4.20 -4.71
CA PHE A 35 -0.83 -4.13 -4.65
C PHE A 35 -1.36 -3.00 -3.75
N THR A 36 -0.49 -2.25 -3.07
CA THR A 36 -0.92 -1.11 -2.24
C THR A 36 -1.60 -0.06 -3.11
N GLY A 37 -2.61 0.60 -2.53
CA GLY A 37 -3.39 1.62 -3.22
C GLY A 37 -4.77 1.14 -3.68
N ILE A 38 -5.05 -0.17 -3.72
CA ILE A 38 -6.40 -0.67 -4.03
C ILE A 38 -7.43 -0.25 -2.96
N GLU A 39 -7.00 -0.11 -1.71
CA GLU A 39 -7.80 0.37 -0.58
C GLU A 39 -8.24 1.83 -0.75
N LEU A 40 -7.56 2.62 -1.57
CA LEU A 40 -7.90 4.03 -1.82
C LEU A 40 -9.30 4.19 -2.42
N LEU A 41 -9.82 3.17 -3.11
CA LEU A 41 -11.22 3.17 -3.58
C LEU A 41 -12.21 3.36 -2.43
N GLY A 42 -11.93 2.78 -1.26
CA GLY A 42 -12.76 2.95 -0.06
C GLY A 42 -12.76 4.40 0.45
N THR A 43 -11.62 5.08 0.41
CA THR A 43 -11.49 6.46 0.90
C THR A 43 -12.19 7.48 -0.01
N MET A 44 -12.40 7.16 -1.28
CA MET A 44 -13.07 8.02 -2.27
C MET A 44 -14.59 7.89 -2.25
N THR A 45 -15.15 7.00 -1.45
CA THR A 45 -16.60 6.73 -1.39
C THR A 45 -17.42 7.98 -1.13
N ALA A 46 -16.98 8.83 -0.20
CA ALA A 46 -17.67 10.05 0.20
C ALA A 46 -17.71 11.13 -0.91
N GLU A 47 -16.84 11.06 -1.90
CA GLU A 47 -16.72 12.03 -3.00
C GLU A 47 -17.27 11.50 -4.32
N THR A 48 -17.60 10.20 -4.37
CA THR A 48 -18.13 9.56 -5.56
C THR A 48 -19.63 9.83 -5.70
N ARG A 49 -20.05 10.31 -6.87
CA ARG A 49 -21.48 10.38 -7.21
C ARG A 49 -22.01 8.96 -7.36
N ASP A 50 -23.14 8.66 -6.71
CA ASP A 50 -23.78 7.34 -6.75
C ASP A 50 -22.79 6.18 -6.44
N PRO A 51 -22.23 6.15 -5.22
CA PRO A 51 -21.19 5.18 -4.85
C PRO A 51 -21.69 3.74 -4.91
N GLN A 52 -22.97 3.51 -4.64
CA GLN A 52 -23.58 2.18 -4.67
C GLN A 52 -23.55 1.54 -6.06
N ARG A 53 -23.53 2.35 -7.11
CA ARG A 53 -23.48 1.87 -8.50
C ARG A 53 -22.07 1.86 -9.08
N ILE A 54 -21.26 2.87 -8.75
CA ILE A 54 -19.95 3.08 -9.36
C ILE A 54 -18.89 2.20 -8.69
N LEU A 55 -18.87 2.13 -7.36
CA LEU A 55 -17.86 1.36 -6.63
C LEU A 55 -17.86 -0.14 -6.96
N PRO A 56 -19.00 -0.85 -7.04
CA PRO A 56 -19.00 -2.26 -7.42
C PRO A 56 -18.38 -2.50 -8.79
N LYS A 57 -18.65 -1.61 -9.76
CA LYS A 57 -18.06 -1.72 -11.12
C LYS A 57 -16.54 -1.50 -11.07
N ALA A 58 -16.07 -0.51 -10.32
CA ALA A 58 -14.64 -0.24 -10.16
C ALA A 58 -13.93 -1.42 -9.48
N ILE A 59 -14.50 -1.94 -8.37
CA ILE A 59 -13.93 -3.06 -7.62
C ILE A 59 -13.87 -4.33 -8.49
N ASN A 60 -14.91 -4.65 -9.23
CA ASN A 60 -14.93 -5.84 -10.11
C ASN A 60 -13.97 -5.73 -11.30
N ALA A 61 -13.65 -4.51 -11.75
CA ALA A 61 -12.70 -4.29 -12.84
C ALA A 61 -11.22 -4.39 -12.39
N LEU A 62 -10.94 -4.21 -11.10
CA LEU A 62 -9.57 -4.21 -10.56
C LEU A 62 -8.83 -5.53 -10.80
N PRO A 63 -9.35 -6.72 -10.45
CA PRO A 63 -8.62 -7.97 -10.62
C PRO A 63 -8.19 -8.18 -12.07
N LEU A 64 -9.08 -7.90 -13.02
CA LEU A 64 -8.77 -8.06 -14.46
C LEU A 64 -7.67 -7.08 -14.89
N ARG A 65 -7.71 -5.84 -14.45
CA ARG A 65 -6.66 -4.84 -14.76
C ARG A 65 -5.31 -5.24 -14.17
N ILE A 66 -5.29 -5.68 -12.93
CA ILE A 66 -4.07 -6.14 -12.25
C ILE A 66 -3.48 -7.33 -13.00
N ILE A 67 -4.28 -8.35 -13.32
CA ILE A 67 -3.83 -9.52 -14.07
C ILE A 67 -3.23 -9.08 -15.42
N ILE A 68 -3.95 -8.27 -16.19
CA ILE A 68 -3.47 -7.85 -17.50
C ILE A 68 -2.18 -7.05 -17.39
N PHE A 69 -2.15 -6.00 -16.57
CA PHE A 69 -0.99 -5.09 -16.54
C PHE A 69 0.20 -5.68 -15.81
N TYR A 70 0.02 -6.39 -14.69
CA TYR A 70 1.15 -6.92 -13.93
C TYR A 70 1.68 -8.20 -14.54
N LEU A 71 0.83 -9.20 -14.81
CA LEU A 71 1.30 -10.48 -15.36
C LEU A 71 1.87 -10.32 -16.77
N LEU A 72 1.19 -9.58 -17.67
CA LEU A 72 1.72 -9.38 -19.01
C LEU A 72 3.01 -8.57 -19.01
N SER A 73 3.13 -7.54 -18.17
CA SER A 73 4.38 -6.79 -18.04
C SER A 73 5.53 -7.67 -17.57
N MET A 74 5.31 -8.51 -16.55
CA MET A 74 6.31 -9.44 -16.04
C MET A 74 6.71 -10.47 -17.09
N VAL A 75 5.76 -11.05 -17.81
CA VAL A 75 6.04 -11.98 -18.90
C VAL A 75 6.91 -11.34 -19.97
N VAL A 76 6.58 -10.12 -20.41
CA VAL A 76 7.35 -9.39 -21.42
C VAL A 76 8.76 -9.05 -20.90
N ILE A 77 8.90 -8.56 -19.68
CA ILE A 77 10.19 -8.20 -19.10
C ILE A 77 11.11 -9.45 -19.04
N ILE A 78 10.62 -10.57 -18.53
CA ILE A 78 11.42 -11.80 -18.39
C ILE A 78 11.73 -12.40 -19.75
N ALA A 79 10.79 -12.35 -20.73
CA ALA A 79 11.02 -12.86 -22.06
C ALA A 79 12.16 -12.12 -22.80
N VAL A 80 12.30 -10.81 -22.56
CA VAL A 80 13.30 -9.96 -23.24
C VAL A 80 14.59 -9.83 -22.44
N ALA A 81 14.51 -9.64 -21.11
CA ALA A 81 15.68 -9.29 -20.30
C ALA A 81 16.36 -10.48 -19.64
N SER A 82 15.75 -11.65 -19.60
CA SER A 82 16.12 -12.79 -18.76
C SER A 82 16.39 -12.40 -17.29
N TRP A 83 16.26 -13.29 -16.33
CA TRP A 83 16.39 -12.94 -14.91
C TRP A 83 17.77 -12.33 -14.55
N PRO A 84 18.92 -12.90 -14.98
CA PRO A 84 20.23 -12.34 -14.64
C PRO A 84 20.50 -10.96 -15.23
N GLY A 85 19.75 -10.56 -16.25
CA GLY A 85 19.90 -9.26 -16.92
C GLY A 85 19.07 -8.13 -16.29
N VAL A 86 18.30 -8.40 -15.23
CA VAL A 86 17.53 -7.38 -14.50
C VAL A 86 18.41 -6.77 -13.42
N SER A 87 18.67 -5.46 -13.51
CA SER A 87 19.46 -4.71 -12.53
C SER A 87 18.52 -3.94 -11.59
N ALA A 88 18.93 -3.86 -10.31
CA ALA A 88 18.25 -3.02 -9.33
C ALA A 88 18.47 -1.50 -9.55
N GLU A 89 19.49 -1.13 -10.34
CA GLU A 89 19.87 0.26 -10.58
C GLU A 89 19.06 0.94 -11.68
N THR A 90 18.44 0.16 -12.57
CA THR A 90 17.73 0.69 -13.73
C THR A 90 16.33 0.08 -13.82
N SER A 91 15.35 0.90 -14.24
CA SER A 91 14.00 0.41 -14.48
C SER A 91 14.00 -0.68 -15.56
N PRO A 92 13.41 -1.87 -15.31
CA PRO A 92 13.29 -2.91 -16.31
C PRO A 92 12.60 -2.46 -17.60
N PHE A 93 11.65 -1.56 -17.51
CA PHE A 93 10.97 -0.96 -18.68
C PHE A 93 11.91 -0.13 -19.52
N VAL A 94 12.74 0.71 -18.90
CA VAL A 94 13.74 1.52 -19.61
C VAL A 94 14.75 0.62 -20.31
N THR A 95 15.25 -0.40 -19.62
CA THR A 95 16.18 -1.38 -20.17
C THR A 95 15.58 -2.13 -21.36
N LEU A 96 14.31 -2.50 -21.29
CA LEU A 96 13.60 -3.19 -22.35
C LEU A 96 13.56 -2.36 -23.65
N PHE A 97 13.18 -1.09 -23.58
CA PHE A 97 13.13 -0.21 -24.75
C PHE A 97 14.51 0.15 -25.29
N ALA A 98 15.51 0.31 -24.42
CA ALA A 98 16.88 0.52 -24.84
C ALA A 98 17.42 -0.70 -25.62
N LYS A 99 17.19 -1.93 -25.12
CA LYS A 99 17.56 -3.18 -25.79
C LYS A 99 16.81 -3.40 -27.11
N ALA A 100 15.57 -2.90 -27.22
CA ALA A 100 14.80 -2.94 -28.46
C ALA A 100 15.32 -1.93 -29.52
N GLY A 101 16.39 -1.21 -29.25
CA GLY A 101 16.97 -0.23 -30.19
C GLY A 101 16.19 1.09 -30.25
N LEU A 102 15.39 1.40 -29.24
CA LEU A 102 14.53 2.57 -29.15
C LEU A 102 14.92 3.48 -27.95
N PRO A 103 16.12 4.10 -27.96
CA PRO A 103 16.58 4.88 -26.79
C PRO A 103 15.69 6.12 -26.51
N ALA A 104 15.08 6.71 -27.53
CA ALA A 104 14.12 7.79 -27.34
C ALA A 104 12.86 7.31 -26.58
N ALA A 105 12.38 6.09 -26.88
CA ALA A 105 11.26 5.50 -26.15
C ALA A 105 11.65 5.19 -24.68
N ALA A 106 12.89 4.80 -24.40
CA ALA A 106 13.39 4.63 -23.04
C ALA A 106 13.30 5.92 -22.23
N ALA A 107 13.65 7.07 -22.81
CA ALA A 107 13.51 8.38 -22.16
C ALA A 107 12.04 8.73 -21.87
N VAL A 108 11.14 8.47 -22.82
CA VAL A 108 9.69 8.66 -22.65
C VAL A 108 9.15 7.78 -21.52
N ILE A 109 9.53 6.51 -21.48
CA ILE A 109 9.11 5.58 -20.42
C ILE A 109 9.62 6.03 -19.05
N ASN A 110 10.85 6.52 -18.97
CA ASN A 110 11.37 7.06 -17.71
C ASN A 110 10.56 8.28 -17.24
N PHE A 111 10.18 9.16 -18.15
CA PHE A 111 9.30 10.30 -17.83
C PHE A 111 7.90 9.83 -17.39
N VAL A 112 7.33 8.80 -18.04
CA VAL A 112 6.05 8.19 -17.64
C VAL A 112 6.16 7.58 -16.25
N ALA A 113 7.26 6.88 -15.93
CA ALA A 113 7.50 6.33 -14.60
C ALA A 113 7.54 7.43 -13.52
N LEU A 114 8.24 8.55 -13.81
CA LEU A 114 8.29 9.70 -12.90
C LEU A 114 6.90 10.29 -12.66
N THR A 115 6.14 10.57 -13.71
CA THR A 115 4.78 11.15 -13.58
C THR A 115 3.82 10.19 -12.88
N SER A 116 3.96 8.89 -13.09
CA SER A 116 3.19 7.86 -12.39
C SER A 116 3.53 7.85 -10.88
N ALA A 117 4.81 7.93 -10.52
CA ALA A 117 5.23 8.02 -9.12
C ALA A 117 4.69 9.29 -8.44
N MET A 118 4.74 10.44 -9.13
CA MET A 118 4.14 11.69 -8.64
C MET A 118 2.63 11.58 -8.44
N SER A 119 1.92 10.93 -9.36
CA SER A 119 0.48 10.67 -9.24
C SER A 119 0.16 9.77 -8.05
N SER A 120 0.96 8.72 -7.83
CA SER A 120 0.80 7.82 -6.68
C SER A 120 1.04 8.56 -5.35
N ALA A 121 2.09 9.38 -5.28
CA ALA A 121 2.38 10.20 -4.10
C ALA A 121 1.22 11.18 -3.80
N ASN A 122 0.69 11.85 -4.83
CA ASN A 122 -0.47 12.74 -4.68
C ASN A 122 -1.70 12.00 -4.16
N SER A 123 -1.98 10.81 -4.68
CA SER A 123 -3.10 9.97 -4.22
C SER A 123 -2.93 9.52 -2.76
N GLY A 124 -1.70 9.19 -2.35
CA GLY A 124 -1.36 8.87 -0.97
C GLY A 124 -1.57 10.05 -0.02
N VAL A 125 -1.12 11.25 -0.40
CA VAL A 125 -1.34 12.49 0.37
C VAL A 125 -2.83 12.81 0.48
N PHE A 126 -3.57 12.68 -0.61
CA PHE A 126 -5.03 12.89 -0.62
C PHE A 126 -5.71 11.95 0.38
N SER A 127 -5.45 10.66 0.27
CA SER A 127 -6.09 9.65 1.12
C SER A 127 -5.72 9.81 2.59
N SER A 128 -4.44 9.96 2.93
CA SER A 128 -3.99 10.16 4.31
C SER A 128 -4.57 11.45 4.93
N THR A 129 -4.69 12.51 4.14
CA THR A 129 -5.33 13.77 4.56
C THR A 129 -6.79 13.54 4.95
N ARG A 130 -7.54 12.78 4.14
CA ARG A 130 -8.96 12.47 4.37
C ARG A 130 -9.15 11.56 5.58
N MET A 131 -8.31 10.55 5.72
CA MET A 131 -8.34 9.64 6.88
C MET A 131 -8.04 10.40 8.18
N LEU A 132 -7.03 11.27 8.19
CA LEU A 132 -6.68 12.07 9.35
C LEU A 132 -7.79 13.05 9.73
N TYR A 133 -8.43 13.66 8.74
CA TYR A 133 -9.61 14.49 8.93
C TYR A 133 -10.76 13.69 9.57
N GLY A 134 -11.11 12.54 9.02
CA GLY A 134 -12.17 11.66 9.54
C GLY A 134 -11.90 11.24 10.98
N LEU A 135 -10.68 10.77 11.29
CA LEU A 135 -10.28 10.44 12.67
C LEU A 135 -10.40 11.63 13.63
N SER A 136 -10.13 12.84 13.16
CA SER A 136 -10.27 14.04 13.99
C SER A 136 -11.74 14.43 14.21
N VAL A 137 -12.60 14.24 13.23
CA VAL A 137 -14.05 14.44 13.38
C VAL A 137 -14.64 13.50 14.43
N GLU A 138 -14.19 12.24 14.42
CA GLU A 138 -14.58 11.21 15.38
C GLU A 138 -13.84 11.31 16.73
N LYS A 139 -13.06 12.38 16.96
CA LYS A 139 -12.28 12.65 18.17
C LYS A 139 -11.15 11.63 18.45
N HIS A 140 -10.77 10.83 17.47
CA HIS A 140 -9.63 9.91 17.60
C HIS A 140 -8.27 10.56 17.29
N ALA A 141 -8.26 11.69 16.55
CA ALA A 141 -7.06 12.50 16.31
C ALA A 141 -7.20 13.91 16.88
N HIS A 142 -6.12 14.72 16.79
CA HIS A 142 -6.11 16.08 17.34
C HIS A 142 -7.13 16.97 16.62
N TRP A 143 -7.86 17.79 17.39
CA TRP A 143 -8.97 18.63 16.90
C TRP A 143 -8.61 19.59 15.76
N GLN A 144 -7.36 20.01 15.67
CA GLN A 144 -6.90 20.92 14.61
C GLN A 144 -7.03 20.32 13.21
N PHE A 145 -6.99 19.00 13.08
CA PHE A 145 -7.07 18.31 11.79
C PHE A 145 -8.49 18.29 11.20
N ARG A 146 -9.52 18.56 12.00
CA ARG A 146 -10.93 18.69 11.52
C ARG A 146 -11.27 20.07 10.98
N ILE A 147 -10.37 21.07 11.07
CA ILE A 147 -10.64 22.43 10.64
C ILE A 147 -10.53 22.50 9.12
N LEU A 148 -11.65 22.87 8.49
CA LEU A 148 -11.71 23.10 7.05
C LEU A 148 -11.37 24.56 6.73
N SER A 149 -10.70 24.78 5.60
CA SER A 149 -10.50 26.11 5.04
C SER A 149 -11.84 26.76 4.66
N ARG A 150 -12.00 28.04 4.92
CA ARG A 150 -13.24 28.77 4.62
C ARG A 150 -13.56 28.83 3.12
N ASN A 151 -12.53 28.99 2.28
CA ASN A 151 -12.71 29.18 0.85
C ASN A 151 -12.81 27.85 0.09
N THR A 152 -11.93 26.88 0.38
CA THR A 152 -11.78 25.64 -0.39
C THR A 152 -12.46 24.43 0.27
N ARG A 153 -12.86 24.56 1.54
CA ARG A 153 -13.39 23.47 2.38
C ARG A 153 -12.48 22.24 2.44
N ILE A 154 -11.18 22.45 2.26
CA ILE A 154 -10.15 21.40 2.36
C ILE A 154 -9.57 21.43 3.78
N PRO A 155 -9.25 20.28 4.40
CA PRO A 155 -8.57 20.21 5.69
C PRO A 155 -7.07 20.49 5.54
N VAL A 156 -6.72 21.76 5.37
CA VAL A 156 -5.36 22.22 5.04
C VAL A 156 -4.32 21.77 6.08
N ARG A 157 -4.67 21.75 7.37
CA ARG A 157 -3.75 21.30 8.42
C ARG A 157 -3.41 19.82 8.32
N SER A 158 -4.41 18.98 7.99
CA SER A 158 -4.20 17.55 7.72
C SER A 158 -3.35 17.36 6.47
N LEU A 159 -3.60 18.16 5.42
CA LEU A 159 -2.81 18.14 4.19
C LEU A 159 -1.35 18.49 4.46
N LEU A 160 -1.09 19.60 5.13
CA LEU A 160 0.28 20.02 5.45
C LEU A 160 1.01 19.00 6.32
N PHE A 161 0.31 18.37 7.27
CA PHE A 161 0.88 17.32 8.10
C PHE A 161 1.24 16.08 7.25
N SER A 162 0.37 15.65 6.34
CA SER A 162 0.65 14.54 5.42
C SER A 162 1.84 14.85 4.50
N CYS A 163 1.91 16.07 3.95
CA CYS A 163 3.06 16.51 3.16
C CYS A 163 4.35 16.56 3.98
N PHE A 164 4.28 17.01 5.23
CA PHE A 164 5.43 17.05 6.14
C PHE A 164 5.98 15.64 6.43
N CYS A 165 5.09 14.67 6.70
CA CYS A 165 5.49 13.28 6.89
C CYS A 165 6.17 12.71 5.62
N MET A 166 5.65 13.03 4.45
CA MET A 166 6.27 12.61 3.18
C MET A 166 7.64 13.27 2.98
N LEU A 167 7.79 14.55 3.34
CA LEU A 167 9.07 15.25 3.28
C LEU A 167 10.12 14.61 4.20
N ILE A 168 9.75 14.17 5.40
CA ILE A 168 10.64 13.41 6.28
C ILE A 168 11.16 12.16 5.58
N GLY A 169 10.28 11.39 4.93
CA GLY A 169 10.69 10.21 4.14
C GLY A 169 11.69 10.56 3.04
N THR A 170 11.48 11.69 2.36
CA THR A 170 12.42 12.18 1.33
C THR A 170 13.76 12.60 1.94
N LEU A 171 13.76 13.23 3.10
CA LEU A 171 14.99 13.62 3.79
C LEU A 171 15.84 12.43 4.24
N LEU A 172 15.21 11.27 4.51
CA LEU A 172 15.93 10.04 4.84
C LEU A 172 16.83 9.55 3.70
N LEU A 173 16.50 9.89 2.44
CA LEU A 173 17.37 9.58 1.28
C LEU A 173 18.76 10.21 1.38
N PHE A 174 18.90 11.35 2.07
CA PHE A 174 20.17 12.01 2.27
C PHE A 174 20.97 11.44 3.47
N LEU A 175 20.30 10.73 4.36
CA LEU A 175 20.91 10.14 5.55
C LEU A 175 21.37 8.70 5.34
N VAL A 176 20.72 7.97 4.43
CA VAL A 176 21.04 6.58 4.12
C VAL A 176 21.84 6.52 2.83
N PRO A 177 23.10 6.04 2.85
CA PRO A 177 23.97 6.01 1.67
C PRO A 177 23.45 5.15 0.53
N ASN A 178 22.70 4.08 0.86
CA ASN A 178 22.15 3.14 -0.13
C ASN A 178 20.64 3.34 -0.30
N VAL A 179 20.25 3.91 -1.43
CA VAL A 179 18.85 4.18 -1.79
C VAL A 179 18.03 2.89 -1.85
N MET A 180 18.64 1.78 -2.30
CA MET A 180 17.95 0.49 -2.42
C MET A 180 17.61 -0.10 -1.04
N THR A 181 18.55 -0.04 -0.10
CA THR A 181 18.30 -0.48 1.28
C THR A 181 17.18 0.36 1.92
N LEU A 182 17.21 1.69 1.73
CA LEU A 182 16.12 2.54 2.23
C LEU A 182 14.78 2.18 1.59
N PHE A 183 14.75 1.97 0.28
CA PHE A 183 13.53 1.55 -0.43
C PHE A 183 13.00 0.23 0.13
N THR A 184 13.86 -0.76 0.36
CA THR A 184 13.47 -2.06 0.93
C THR A 184 12.87 -1.90 2.32
N ILE A 185 13.50 -1.14 3.21
CA ILE A 185 12.99 -0.91 4.58
C ILE A 185 11.63 -0.21 4.54
N VAL A 186 11.52 0.89 3.78
CA VAL A 186 10.29 1.68 3.73
C VAL A 186 9.15 0.90 3.07
N SER A 187 9.42 0.19 1.96
CA SER A 187 8.42 -0.63 1.28
C SER A 187 7.96 -1.82 2.14
N THR A 188 8.86 -2.43 2.91
CA THR A 188 8.52 -3.51 3.84
C THR A 188 7.64 -2.99 4.98
N LEU A 189 8.01 -1.87 5.61
CA LEU A 189 7.18 -1.23 6.63
C LEU A 189 5.79 -0.88 6.08
N ALA A 190 5.72 -0.30 4.89
CA ALA A 190 4.46 0.00 4.23
C ALA A 190 3.63 -1.26 3.98
N ALA A 191 4.24 -2.34 3.47
CA ALA A 191 3.56 -3.62 3.24
C ALA A 191 2.98 -4.20 4.53
N ILE A 192 3.73 -4.19 5.64
CA ILE A 192 3.26 -4.67 6.95
C ILE A 192 2.06 -3.85 7.43
N MET A 193 2.13 -2.50 7.34
CA MET A 193 1.03 -1.62 7.77
C MET A 193 -0.22 -1.81 6.91
N VAL A 194 -0.05 -2.02 5.62
CA VAL A 194 -1.16 -2.28 4.69
C VAL A 194 -1.80 -3.64 4.96
N VAL A 195 -1.01 -4.70 5.14
CA VAL A 195 -1.50 -6.04 5.51
C VAL A 195 -2.27 -6.00 6.83
N PHE A 196 -1.75 -5.26 7.83
CA PHE A 196 -2.46 -5.03 9.08
C PHE A 196 -3.80 -4.32 8.84
N SER A 197 -3.82 -3.25 8.05
CA SER A 197 -5.04 -2.50 7.75
C SER A 197 -6.06 -3.36 7.01
N TRP A 198 -5.64 -4.11 5.99
CA TRP A 198 -6.51 -5.04 5.26
C TRP A 198 -7.04 -6.16 6.18
N GLY A 199 -6.19 -6.70 7.06
CA GLY A 199 -6.61 -7.66 8.07
C GLY A 199 -7.70 -7.11 8.98
N MET A 200 -7.52 -5.88 9.48
CA MET A 200 -8.53 -5.20 10.32
C MET A 200 -9.84 -4.96 9.57
N ILE A 201 -9.80 -4.61 8.28
CA ILE A 201 -11.00 -4.47 7.44
C ILE A 201 -11.75 -5.80 7.34
N LEU A 202 -11.03 -6.92 7.12
CA LEU A 202 -11.65 -8.24 7.04
C LEU A 202 -12.25 -8.68 8.39
N VAL A 203 -11.56 -8.43 9.49
CA VAL A 203 -12.08 -8.69 10.85
C VAL A 203 -13.33 -7.85 11.10
N ALA A 204 -13.29 -6.55 10.78
CA ALA A 204 -14.43 -5.66 10.90
C ALA A 204 -15.63 -6.15 10.06
N TYR A 205 -15.38 -6.64 8.83
CA TYR A 205 -16.42 -7.24 7.99
C TYR A 205 -17.05 -8.49 8.63
N LEU A 206 -16.23 -9.38 9.20
CA LEU A 206 -16.73 -10.59 9.89
C LEU A 206 -17.60 -10.23 11.11
N VAL A 207 -17.16 -9.25 11.92
CA VAL A 207 -17.90 -8.73 13.06
C VAL A 207 -19.21 -8.05 12.62
N TYR A 208 -19.14 -7.17 11.61
CA TYR A 208 -20.30 -6.50 11.02
C TYR A 208 -21.35 -7.52 10.56
N ARG A 209 -20.93 -8.53 9.81
CA ARG A 209 -21.83 -9.58 9.30
C ARG A 209 -22.51 -10.37 10.42
N ARG A 210 -21.81 -10.58 11.56
CA ARG A 210 -22.35 -11.27 12.72
C ARG A 210 -23.31 -10.40 13.52
N GLN A 211 -22.99 -9.13 13.71
CA GLN A 211 -23.75 -8.23 14.56
C GLN A 211 -24.92 -7.54 13.84
N ARG A 212 -24.84 -7.38 12.55
CA ARG A 212 -25.85 -6.66 11.72
C ARG A 212 -26.24 -7.48 10.48
N PRO A 213 -26.79 -8.70 10.68
CA PRO A 213 -27.18 -9.57 9.56
C PRO A 213 -28.22 -8.91 8.65
N ASP A 214 -29.14 -8.11 9.20
CA ASP A 214 -30.19 -7.43 8.45
C ASP A 214 -29.62 -6.42 7.45
N LEU A 215 -28.67 -5.60 7.89
CA LEU A 215 -27.99 -4.63 7.02
C LEU A 215 -27.16 -5.33 5.96
N HIS A 216 -26.51 -6.45 6.31
CA HIS A 216 -25.78 -7.25 5.34
C HIS A 216 -26.73 -7.90 4.32
N ALA A 217 -27.90 -8.38 4.73
CA ALA A 217 -28.89 -8.94 3.82
C ALA A 217 -29.39 -7.92 2.79
N GLY A 218 -29.61 -6.67 3.20
CA GLY A 218 -29.99 -5.55 2.35
C GLY A 218 -28.89 -4.95 1.49
N SER A 219 -27.64 -5.36 1.64
CA SER A 219 -26.52 -4.82 0.85
C SER A 219 -26.60 -5.24 -0.61
N ILE A 220 -26.46 -4.29 -1.52
CA ILE A 220 -26.51 -4.50 -2.98
C ILE A 220 -25.25 -5.23 -3.45
N PHE A 221 -24.09 -4.91 -2.86
CA PHE A 221 -22.79 -5.50 -3.22
C PHE A 221 -22.27 -6.34 -2.05
N LYS A 222 -22.03 -7.61 -2.32
CA LYS A 222 -21.58 -8.58 -1.32
C LYS A 222 -20.32 -9.30 -1.80
N MET A 223 -19.41 -9.55 -0.89
CA MET A 223 -18.22 -10.36 -1.14
C MET A 223 -18.64 -11.82 -1.42
N PRO A 224 -18.26 -12.43 -2.55
CA PRO A 224 -18.55 -13.83 -2.84
C PRO A 224 -17.95 -14.74 -1.76
N ALA A 225 -18.72 -15.70 -1.24
CA ALA A 225 -18.29 -16.59 -0.13
C ALA A 225 -17.62 -15.83 1.03
N GLY A 226 -18.12 -14.64 1.39
CA GLY A 226 -17.43 -13.62 2.18
C GLY A 226 -16.77 -14.10 3.47
N VAL A 227 -17.39 -15.04 4.22
CA VAL A 227 -16.77 -15.57 5.45
C VAL A 227 -15.56 -16.43 5.13
N VAL A 228 -15.69 -17.35 4.17
CA VAL A 228 -14.61 -18.27 3.78
C VAL A 228 -13.45 -17.46 3.18
N MET A 229 -13.75 -16.56 2.25
CA MET A 229 -12.72 -15.72 1.62
C MET A 229 -12.02 -14.79 2.62
N SER A 230 -12.73 -14.27 3.62
CA SER A 230 -12.11 -13.48 4.69
C SER A 230 -11.10 -14.31 5.50
N TRP A 231 -11.44 -15.55 5.88
CA TRP A 231 -10.52 -16.42 6.58
C TRP A 231 -9.33 -16.86 5.74
N VAL A 232 -9.56 -17.19 4.47
CA VAL A 232 -8.48 -17.53 3.53
C VAL A 232 -7.52 -16.35 3.38
N SER A 233 -8.04 -15.13 3.22
CA SER A 233 -7.20 -13.93 3.11
C SER A 233 -6.45 -13.64 4.40
N LEU A 234 -7.06 -13.79 5.57
CA LEU A 234 -6.39 -13.61 6.87
C LEU A 234 -5.27 -14.64 7.08
N LEU A 235 -5.50 -15.89 6.70
CA LEU A 235 -4.47 -16.94 6.73
C LEU A 235 -3.32 -16.62 5.77
N PHE A 236 -3.64 -16.13 4.57
CA PHE A 236 -2.62 -15.69 3.62
C PHE A 236 -1.80 -14.50 4.17
N PHE A 237 -2.42 -13.53 4.82
CA PHE A 237 -1.71 -12.42 5.45
C PHE A 237 -0.80 -12.87 6.59
N ALA A 238 -1.29 -13.80 7.44
CA ALA A 238 -0.46 -14.39 8.49
C ALA A 238 0.74 -15.15 7.91
N PHE A 239 0.53 -15.91 6.84
CA PHE A 239 1.58 -16.61 6.12
C PHE A 239 2.60 -15.64 5.49
N ALA A 240 2.13 -14.55 4.86
CA ALA A 240 3.00 -13.54 4.28
C ALA A 240 3.89 -12.85 5.33
N ILE A 241 3.34 -12.51 6.50
CA ILE A 241 4.11 -11.97 7.62
C ILE A 241 5.11 -13.01 8.16
N PHE A 242 4.70 -14.28 8.26
CA PHE A 242 5.58 -15.35 8.70
C PHE A 242 6.79 -15.54 7.80
N ILE A 243 6.61 -15.45 6.48
CA ILE A 243 7.71 -15.57 5.52
C ILE A 243 8.71 -14.43 5.67
N MET A 244 8.28 -13.21 5.99
CA MET A 244 9.16 -12.07 6.20
C MET A 244 10.18 -12.27 7.33
N ILE A 245 9.98 -13.25 8.20
CA ILE A 245 10.93 -13.60 9.28
C ILE A 245 12.22 -14.23 8.74
N PHE A 246 12.16 -14.87 7.58
CA PHE A 246 13.29 -15.61 7.02
C PHE A 246 14.26 -14.77 6.20
N ASP A 247 13.89 -13.53 5.87
CA ASP A 247 14.73 -12.61 5.12
C ASP A 247 15.28 -11.53 6.08
N PRO A 248 16.61 -11.38 6.20
CA PRO A 248 17.23 -10.40 7.09
C PRO A 248 16.81 -8.96 6.83
N ASP A 249 16.60 -8.58 5.56
CA ASP A 249 16.24 -7.21 5.19
C ASP A 249 14.80 -6.89 5.60
N THR A 250 13.89 -7.85 5.50
CA THR A 250 12.49 -7.68 5.92
C THR A 250 12.31 -7.89 7.41
N LEU A 251 13.14 -8.73 8.05
CA LEU A 251 13.09 -8.98 9.49
C LEU A 251 13.32 -7.70 10.30
N LEU A 252 14.27 -6.85 9.89
CA LEU A 252 14.53 -5.57 10.58
C LEU A 252 13.28 -4.68 10.58
N ALA A 253 12.61 -4.56 9.45
CA ALA A 253 11.37 -3.81 9.32
C ALA A 253 10.23 -4.43 10.13
N LEU A 254 10.15 -5.76 10.16
CA LEU A 254 9.16 -6.49 10.96
C LEU A 254 9.36 -6.25 12.46
N LEU A 255 10.59 -6.27 12.96
CA LEU A 255 10.93 -5.99 14.35
C LEU A 255 10.72 -4.51 14.71
N ALA A 256 10.86 -3.59 13.76
CA ALA A 256 10.60 -2.17 13.97
C ALA A 256 9.09 -1.85 13.99
N SER A 257 8.26 -2.63 13.31
CA SER A 257 6.83 -2.36 13.18
C SER A 257 6.07 -2.28 14.53
N PRO A 258 6.33 -3.10 15.57
CA PRO A 258 5.69 -2.99 16.87
C PRO A 258 5.95 -1.64 17.56
N LEU A 259 7.10 -1.01 17.31
CA LEU A 259 7.42 0.30 17.89
C LEU A 259 6.41 1.37 17.47
N TRP A 260 5.91 1.29 16.24
CA TRP A 260 4.84 2.17 15.76
C TRP A 260 3.55 2.00 16.57
N PHE A 261 3.13 0.76 16.80
CA PHE A 261 1.91 0.46 17.57
C PHE A 261 2.08 0.86 19.05
N ILE A 262 3.27 0.65 19.63
CA ILE A 262 3.60 1.09 20.99
C ILE A 262 3.54 2.61 21.08
N ALA A 263 4.09 3.33 20.10
CA ALA A 263 4.02 4.78 20.03
C ALA A 263 2.57 5.28 19.96
N LEU A 264 1.76 4.70 19.05
CA LEU A 264 0.34 5.04 18.94
C LEU A 264 -0.43 4.78 20.23
N TRP A 265 -0.19 3.65 20.89
CA TRP A 265 -0.79 3.32 22.18
C TRP A 265 -0.37 4.30 23.29
N GLY A 266 0.89 4.70 23.30
CA GLY A 266 1.41 5.72 24.21
C GLY A 266 0.70 7.08 24.02
N PHE A 267 0.59 7.54 22.77
CA PHE A 267 -0.14 8.77 22.43
C PHE A 267 -1.63 8.67 22.83
N TRP A 268 -2.26 7.55 22.60
CA TRP A 268 -3.65 7.33 22.99
C TRP A 268 -3.84 7.38 24.53
N LYS A 269 -2.96 6.73 25.30
CA LYS A 269 -2.98 6.83 26.77
C LYS A 269 -2.76 8.24 27.29
N LEU A 270 -1.82 8.98 26.70
CA LEU A 270 -1.58 10.38 27.05
C LEU A 270 -2.81 11.26 26.81
N LYS A 271 -3.48 11.02 25.69
CA LYS A 271 -4.73 11.71 25.36
C LYS A 271 -5.84 11.41 26.39
N GLN A 272 -6.07 10.14 26.70
CA GLN A 272 -7.08 9.74 27.72
C GLN A 272 -6.82 10.38 29.08
N ARG A 273 -5.56 10.43 29.52
CA ARG A 273 -5.20 11.08 30.80
C ARG A 273 -5.55 12.57 30.80
N ARG A 274 -5.29 13.28 29.69
CA ARG A 274 -5.63 14.70 29.56
C ARG A 274 -7.14 14.95 29.55
N GLU A 275 -7.91 14.11 28.88
CA GLU A 275 -9.37 14.24 28.84
C GLU A 275 -10.00 13.90 30.20
N GLY A 276 -9.47 12.92 30.93
CA GLY A 276 -9.89 12.60 32.31
C GLY A 276 -9.58 13.72 33.30
N GLN A 277 -8.46 14.42 33.18
CA GLN A 277 -8.14 15.57 34.02
C GLN A 277 -9.06 16.75 33.79
N LEU A 278 -9.35 17.06 32.49
CA LEU A 278 -10.27 18.15 32.14
C LEU A 278 -11.70 17.92 32.62
N THR A 279 -12.14 16.67 32.70
CA THR A 279 -13.47 16.34 33.26
C THR A 279 -13.51 16.47 34.78
N LEU A 280 -12.44 16.17 35.48
CA LEU A 280 -12.35 16.37 36.92
C LEU A 280 -12.27 17.86 37.30
N ASP A 281 -11.50 18.65 36.57
CA ASP A 281 -11.36 20.09 36.80
C ASP A 281 -12.69 20.82 36.54
N ASN A 282 -13.48 20.40 35.54
CA ASN A 282 -14.81 20.95 35.26
C ASN A 282 -15.89 20.52 36.25
N GLN A 283 -15.67 19.48 37.04
CA GLN A 283 -16.60 19.04 38.11
C GLN A 283 -16.27 19.69 39.46
N SER A 284 -15.07 20.23 39.59
CA SER A 284 -14.60 20.89 40.81
C SER A 284 -14.72 22.42 40.78
N ALA A 285 -15.08 23.02 39.64
CA ALA A 285 -15.36 24.44 39.43
C ALA A 285 -16.86 24.71 39.40
#